data_fb982a7d5d58cc7719cb72b180f1188f
#
_entry.id   fb982a7d5d58cc7719cb72b180f1188f
#
_cell.length_a   1.000
_cell.length_b   1.000
_cell.length_c   1.000
_cell.angle_alpha   90.00
_cell.angle_beta   90.00
_cell.angle_gamma   90.00
#
_symmetry.space_group_name_H-M   'P 1'
#
loop_
_entity.id
_entity.type
_entity.pdbx_description
1 polymer ?
#
loop_
_entity_poly.entity_id
_entity_poly.type
_entity_poly.pdbx_seq_one_letter_code
_entity_poly.pdbx_strand_id
1 'polypeptide(L)'
;MWRPSRKRAAAVLAAVGALALTGCGTDYDDITVGTGKGWTAAYHDGRNSGTTPVSGSRKVALNWSRPVGGPIAQPVTLGPDSQLFVTTRLPNCSIFSFQMATGRKRFCNALGASAIAAPSAVDGMTNVYVGDDSKVISFNYLGQPRWATPVAGTPVSVQFTGDGKLLTVTQSGQVDVLSRQTGDRMVPTVQLLGEPDFLAHAGLSWPAAGQGLDDCATGGPQCPVANISPIDTASGRFYVTLWQPGRPAAAVVALRYADGKVEQQWRAELLQRGSATSPALSADGGTLYVGDNSNRLIALDTADGRTKWVHQLEWAPRGGISVSGDGLIIPSGDDGYLLALRDNGDAVETVWERKDLALRGPAAQTAGDTGYAAAAIGDGLNLVTFDARTGATIDSDVLPGAKGTVTGTSVGSKGEVVVATRIGEIFAFEPE
;
A
#
# COMPACT_ATOMS: atom_id res chain seq x y z
N MET A 1 65.48 -74.03 19.10
CA MET A 1 66.23 -72.79 19.43
C MET A 1 65.67 -71.61 18.64
N TRP A 2 65.34 -70.65 19.39
CA TRP A 2 65.07 -69.27 19.07
C TRP A 2 63.63 -68.85 18.70
N ARG A 3 63.12 -68.04 19.58
CA ARG A 3 61.93 -67.22 19.66
C ARG A 3 62.10 -65.89 18.91
N PRO A 4 61.15 -64.95 18.94
CA PRO A 4 60.06 -64.71 18.03
C PRO A 4 60.20 -63.32 17.49
N SER A 5 59.52 -62.97 16.47
CA SER A 5 59.37 -61.58 16.06
C SER A 5 57.87 -61.13 16.15
N ARG A 6 57.73 -60.11 16.89
CA ARG A 6 56.45 -59.41 17.18
C ARG A 6 55.80 -58.85 15.89
N LYS A 7 54.64 -59.32 15.62
CA LYS A 7 53.77 -58.69 14.66
C LYS A 7 53.28 -57.40 15.29
N ARG A 8 53.71 -56.27 14.75
CA ARG A 8 53.10 -54.98 15.01
C ARG A 8 51.85 -54.89 14.14
N ALA A 9 50.71 -54.94 14.75
CA ALA A 9 49.45 -54.53 14.10
C ALA A 9 49.44 -53.04 13.91
N ALA A 10 49.54 -52.59 12.66
CA ALA A 10 49.27 -51.22 12.30
C ALA A 10 47.77 -51.03 12.27
N ALA A 11 47.24 -50.40 13.28
CA ALA A 11 45.86 -49.90 13.27
C ALA A 11 45.81 -48.69 12.28
N VAL A 12 45.27 -48.94 11.12
CA VAL A 12 44.87 -47.89 10.18
C VAL A 12 43.62 -47.24 10.76
N LEU A 13 43.75 -46.12 11.43
CA LEU A 13 42.63 -45.24 11.75
C LEU A 13 42.20 -44.62 10.43
N ALA A 14 41.11 -45.15 9.85
CA ALA A 14 40.36 -44.46 8.84
C ALA A 14 39.65 -43.25 9.52
N ALA A 15 40.26 -42.11 9.51
CA ALA A 15 39.59 -40.85 9.79
C ALA A 15 38.65 -40.55 8.62
N VAL A 16 37.41 -41.03 8.75
CA VAL A 16 36.29 -40.52 7.92
C VAL A 16 36.09 -39.10 8.35
N GLY A 17 36.74 -38.17 7.67
CA GLY A 17 36.42 -36.78 7.71
C GLY A 17 35.02 -36.61 7.11
N ALA A 18 34.04 -36.50 7.99
CA ALA A 18 32.77 -35.93 7.61
C ALA A 18 33.06 -34.48 7.19
N LEU A 19 33.29 -34.24 5.90
CA LEU A 19 33.11 -32.94 5.28
C LEU A 19 31.64 -32.62 5.46
N ALA A 20 31.35 -31.96 6.57
CA ALA A 20 30.16 -31.12 6.66
C ALA A 20 30.33 -30.11 5.52
N LEU A 21 29.66 -30.35 4.40
CA LEU A 21 29.30 -29.36 3.43
C LEU A 21 28.35 -28.44 4.19
N THR A 22 28.92 -27.53 5.00
CA THR A 22 28.24 -26.29 5.30
C THR A 22 28.11 -25.61 3.96
N GLY A 23 26.98 -25.90 3.26
CA GLY A 23 26.56 -25.05 2.20
C GLY A 23 26.58 -23.65 2.79
N CYS A 24 27.40 -22.76 2.26
CA CYS A 24 27.20 -21.33 2.38
C CYS A 24 25.89 -21.01 1.65
N GLY A 25 24.77 -21.47 2.19
CA GLY A 25 23.52 -20.81 2.01
C GLY A 25 23.68 -19.50 2.77
N THR A 26 24.07 -18.46 2.07
CA THR A 26 23.82 -17.12 2.57
C THR A 26 22.33 -17.06 2.80
N ASP A 27 21.92 -17.05 4.05
CA ASP A 27 20.55 -16.81 4.43
C ASP A 27 20.29 -15.35 4.04
N TYR A 28 19.75 -15.16 2.81
CA TYR A 28 19.48 -13.83 2.27
C TYR A 28 18.38 -13.11 3.04
N ASP A 29 17.68 -13.80 3.95
CA ASP A 29 16.71 -13.21 4.87
C ASP A 29 17.36 -12.32 5.94
N ASP A 30 18.66 -12.49 6.23
CA ASP A 30 19.43 -11.63 7.14
C ASP A 30 19.77 -10.25 6.53
N ILE A 31 19.56 -10.05 5.22
CA ILE A 31 19.71 -8.74 4.63
C ILE A 31 18.44 -7.95 4.90
N THR A 32 18.42 -7.17 5.95
CA THR A 32 17.38 -6.18 6.22
C THR A 32 17.44 -5.09 5.16
N VAL A 33 16.83 -5.35 4.01
CA VAL A 33 16.60 -4.32 3.00
C VAL A 33 15.38 -3.55 3.45
N GLY A 34 15.59 -2.36 4.00
CA GLY A 34 14.51 -1.46 4.38
C GLY A 34 13.60 -1.13 3.19
N THR A 35 12.48 -0.49 3.46
CA THR A 35 11.52 -0.03 2.42
C THR A 35 12.16 0.96 1.43
N GLY A 36 13.31 1.55 1.78
CA GLY A 36 14.00 2.52 0.94
C GLY A 36 13.50 3.95 1.13
N LYS A 37 14.13 4.88 0.38
CA LYS A 37 13.70 6.28 0.31
C LYS A 37 12.78 6.44 -0.90
N GLY A 38 11.73 7.23 -0.77
CA GLY A 38 10.77 7.50 -1.83
C GLY A 38 9.34 7.14 -1.39
N TRP A 39 8.44 6.98 -2.34
CA TRP A 39 7.04 6.65 -2.11
C TRP A 39 6.84 5.16 -2.36
N THR A 40 7.32 4.32 -1.44
CA THR A 40 7.52 2.88 -1.66
C THR A 40 6.28 2.00 -1.50
N ALA A 41 5.18 2.57 -1.03
CA ALA A 41 3.85 1.95 -1.00
C ALA A 41 2.81 2.94 -1.56
N ALA A 42 1.59 2.50 -1.79
CA ALA A 42 0.52 3.30 -2.41
C ALA A 42 0.29 4.66 -1.72
N TYR A 43 0.37 4.71 -0.40
CA TYR A 43 0.24 5.94 0.39
C TYR A 43 1.51 6.18 1.21
N HIS A 44 2.66 6.13 0.56
CA HIS A 44 4.02 6.38 1.04
C HIS A 44 4.60 5.22 1.85
N ASP A 45 4.03 4.85 2.99
CA ASP A 45 4.61 3.91 3.95
C ASP A 45 3.61 2.85 4.44
N GLY A 46 4.05 1.95 5.33
CA GLY A 46 3.19 0.94 5.93
C GLY A 46 2.03 1.50 6.74
N ARG A 47 2.10 2.73 7.23
CA ARG A 47 1.02 3.40 7.96
C ARG A 47 -0.04 4.00 7.06
N ASN A 48 0.14 3.97 5.73
CA ASN A 48 -0.66 4.73 4.76
C ASN A 48 -0.67 6.24 5.07
N SER A 49 0.46 6.77 5.56
CA SER A 49 0.50 8.13 6.11
C SER A 49 0.27 9.24 5.07
N GLY A 50 0.48 8.97 3.78
CA GLY A 50 0.41 9.99 2.73
C GLY A 50 1.38 11.15 2.96
N THR A 51 2.43 10.94 3.77
CA THR A 51 3.38 11.96 4.20
C THR A 51 4.80 11.44 4.07
N THR A 52 5.71 12.25 3.52
CA THR A 52 7.12 11.89 3.34
C THR A 52 8.03 12.78 4.20
N PRO A 53 9.15 12.25 4.71
CA PRO A 53 10.19 13.05 5.35
C PRO A 53 11.04 13.88 4.37
N VAL A 54 10.82 13.72 3.07
CA VAL A 54 11.47 14.55 2.04
C VAL A 54 10.89 15.96 2.09
N SER A 55 11.74 16.97 2.04
CA SER A 55 11.29 18.36 1.95
C SER A 55 10.66 18.63 0.58
N GLY A 56 9.44 19.12 0.57
CA GLY A 56 8.75 19.52 -0.65
C GLY A 56 9.30 20.83 -1.21
N SER A 57 9.44 20.93 -2.53
CA SER A 57 9.70 22.21 -3.19
C SER A 57 8.45 23.08 -3.17
N ARG A 58 8.64 24.38 -2.98
CA ARG A 58 7.54 25.37 -3.08
C ARG A 58 7.17 25.67 -4.53
N LYS A 59 8.02 25.32 -5.48
CA LYS A 59 7.79 25.39 -6.92
C LYS A 59 8.25 24.11 -7.59
N VAL A 60 7.44 23.65 -8.51
CA VAL A 60 7.74 22.48 -9.33
C VAL A 60 7.44 22.80 -10.79
N ALA A 61 8.09 22.12 -11.71
CA ALA A 61 7.82 22.25 -13.13
C ALA A 61 7.47 20.89 -13.75
N LEU A 62 6.52 20.88 -14.68
CA LEU A 62 6.19 19.67 -15.43
C LEU A 62 7.39 19.23 -16.27
N ASN A 63 8.00 18.11 -15.90
CA ASN A 63 9.12 17.52 -16.63
C ASN A 63 8.62 16.68 -17.81
N TRP A 64 7.65 15.80 -17.58
CA TRP A 64 7.06 14.98 -18.63
C TRP A 64 5.65 14.51 -18.27
N SER A 65 4.89 14.15 -19.30
CA SER A 65 3.65 13.40 -19.18
C SER A 65 3.64 12.16 -20.08
N ARG A 66 2.95 11.10 -19.65
CA ARG A 66 2.86 9.84 -20.39
C ARG A 66 1.49 9.19 -20.21
N PRO A 67 0.78 8.87 -21.30
CA PRO A 67 -0.35 7.96 -21.25
C PRO A 67 0.16 6.52 -21.11
N VAL A 68 -0.50 5.72 -20.27
CA VAL A 68 -0.24 4.28 -20.18
C VAL A 68 -1.17 3.48 -21.08
N GLY A 69 -2.17 4.12 -21.67
CA GLY A 69 -3.10 3.49 -22.61
C GLY A 69 -4.28 2.74 -21.99
N GLY A 70 -4.42 2.76 -20.69
CA GLY A 70 -5.53 2.13 -19.96
C GLY A 70 -5.71 2.75 -18.57
N PRO A 71 -6.86 2.49 -17.89
CA PRO A 71 -7.17 3.08 -16.61
C PRO A 71 -6.17 2.67 -15.52
N ILE A 72 -5.95 3.57 -14.57
CA ILE A 72 -5.16 3.37 -13.34
C ILE A 72 -6.13 3.48 -12.16
N ALA A 73 -6.11 2.52 -11.22
CA ALA A 73 -6.96 2.59 -10.04
C ALA A 73 -6.19 2.81 -8.74
N GLN A 74 -4.93 2.41 -8.69
CA GLN A 74 -4.09 2.53 -7.50
C GLN A 74 -3.06 3.66 -7.64
N PRO A 75 -2.66 4.32 -6.55
CA PRO A 75 -1.58 5.29 -6.57
C PRO A 75 -0.28 4.69 -7.11
N VAL A 76 0.52 5.52 -7.75
CA VAL A 76 1.84 5.12 -8.23
C VAL A 76 2.81 4.97 -7.07
N THR A 77 3.76 4.05 -7.20
CA THR A 77 4.88 3.91 -6.25
C THR A 77 6.20 4.33 -6.88
N LEU A 78 7.07 4.88 -6.05
CA LEU A 78 8.36 5.42 -6.45
C LEU A 78 9.47 4.72 -5.66
N GLY A 79 10.31 3.97 -6.36
CA GLY A 79 11.46 3.32 -5.78
C GLY A 79 12.58 4.31 -5.40
N PRO A 80 13.55 3.87 -4.59
CA PRO A 80 14.64 4.71 -4.10
C PRO A 80 15.61 5.16 -5.20
N ASP A 81 15.64 4.47 -6.33
CA ASP A 81 16.46 4.76 -7.51
C ASP A 81 15.75 5.64 -8.54
N SER A 82 14.66 6.32 -8.15
CA SER A 82 13.84 7.16 -9.02
C SER A 82 13.17 6.35 -10.16
N GLN A 83 12.72 5.14 -9.87
CA GLN A 83 11.90 4.31 -10.74
C GLN A 83 10.43 4.35 -10.29
N LEU A 84 9.54 4.63 -11.22
CA LEU A 84 8.09 4.69 -11.00
C LEU A 84 7.44 3.38 -11.42
N PHE A 85 6.46 2.91 -10.66
CA PHE A 85 5.65 1.74 -10.98
C PHE A 85 4.16 2.08 -10.95
N VAL A 86 3.42 1.53 -11.90
CA VAL A 86 1.97 1.71 -12.01
C VAL A 86 1.31 0.47 -12.58
N THR A 87 0.13 0.13 -12.07
CA THR A 87 -0.70 -0.96 -12.56
C THR A 87 -1.90 -0.44 -13.38
N THR A 88 -2.31 -1.19 -14.38
CA THR A 88 -3.42 -0.85 -15.29
C THR A 88 -4.13 -2.12 -15.76
N ARG A 89 -5.25 -1.97 -16.46
CA ARG A 89 -6.04 -3.11 -16.99
C ARG A 89 -5.61 -3.54 -18.39
N LEU A 90 -4.51 -3.07 -18.93
CA LEU A 90 -4.07 -3.47 -20.28
C LEU A 90 -3.65 -4.94 -20.32
N PRO A 91 -4.14 -5.75 -21.29
CA PRO A 91 -3.92 -7.20 -21.27
C PRO A 91 -2.46 -7.61 -21.50
N ASN A 92 -1.69 -6.82 -22.24
CA ASN A 92 -0.30 -7.15 -22.57
C ASN A 92 0.73 -6.35 -21.80
N CYS A 93 0.30 -5.41 -20.95
CA CYS A 93 1.15 -4.46 -20.24
C CYS A 93 0.41 -3.92 -19.01
N SER A 94 0.20 -4.76 -18.00
CA SER A 94 -0.61 -4.42 -16.84
C SER A 94 0.21 -3.79 -15.72
N ILE A 95 1.52 -3.98 -15.68
CA ILE A 95 2.45 -3.25 -14.81
C ILE A 95 3.51 -2.56 -15.67
N PHE A 96 3.64 -1.26 -15.47
CA PHE A 96 4.68 -0.44 -16.11
C PHE A 96 5.71 0.01 -15.08
N SER A 97 6.93 0.17 -15.57
CA SER A 97 7.96 0.94 -14.90
C SER A 97 8.51 2.04 -15.79
N PHE A 98 8.63 3.25 -15.24
CA PHE A 98 9.21 4.41 -15.90
C PHE A 98 10.36 4.99 -15.09
N GLN A 99 11.34 5.56 -15.80
CA GLN A 99 12.41 6.33 -15.18
C GLN A 99 11.90 7.75 -14.88
N MET A 100 11.99 8.18 -13.61
CA MET A 100 11.47 9.48 -13.18
C MET A 100 12.04 10.66 -13.95
N ALA A 101 13.35 10.69 -14.15
CA ALA A 101 14.03 11.83 -14.79
C ALA A 101 13.62 12.07 -16.25
N THR A 102 13.09 11.06 -16.97
CA THR A 102 12.89 11.16 -18.43
C THR A 102 11.53 10.67 -18.91
N GLY A 103 10.74 10.03 -18.06
CA GLY A 103 9.51 9.34 -18.47
C GLY A 103 9.77 8.15 -19.41
N ARG A 104 11.02 7.69 -19.54
CA ARG A 104 11.34 6.53 -20.39
C ARG A 104 10.84 5.25 -19.75
N LYS A 105 10.07 4.47 -20.52
CA LYS A 105 9.64 3.14 -20.08
C LYS A 105 10.84 2.23 -19.88
N ARG A 106 10.95 1.62 -18.69
CA ARG A 106 12.00 0.66 -18.35
C ARG A 106 11.57 -0.74 -18.73
N PHE A 107 10.37 -1.13 -18.30
CA PHE A 107 9.76 -2.39 -18.69
C PHE A 107 8.24 -2.31 -18.62
N CYS A 108 7.60 -3.33 -19.11
CA CYS A 108 6.19 -3.57 -18.96
C CYS A 108 5.95 -5.09 -19.01
N ASN A 109 5.16 -5.59 -18.07
CA ASN A 109 4.80 -7.00 -17.99
C ASN A 109 3.28 -7.17 -18.03
N ALA A 110 2.85 -8.28 -18.61
CA ALA A 110 1.46 -8.70 -18.58
C ALA A 110 1.15 -9.33 -17.22
N LEU A 111 0.06 -8.88 -16.61
CA LEU A 111 -0.58 -9.46 -15.45
C LEU A 111 -2.05 -9.72 -15.79
N GLY A 112 -2.79 -10.42 -14.92
CA GLY A 112 -4.22 -10.61 -15.09
C GLY A 112 -5.01 -9.29 -14.99
N ALA A 113 -6.27 -9.32 -15.40
CA ALA A 113 -7.12 -8.13 -15.48
C ALA A 113 -7.36 -7.46 -14.11
N SER A 114 -7.26 -8.23 -13.02
CA SER A 114 -7.44 -7.73 -11.65
C SER A 114 -6.25 -6.95 -11.10
N ALA A 115 -5.10 -6.97 -11.78
CA ALA A 115 -3.90 -6.24 -11.35
C ALA A 115 -4.14 -4.73 -11.18
N ILE A 116 -5.12 -4.17 -11.87
CA ILE A 116 -5.54 -2.77 -11.69
C ILE A 116 -5.99 -2.45 -10.25
N ALA A 117 -6.55 -3.43 -9.54
CA ALA A 117 -6.99 -3.26 -8.15
C ALA A 117 -5.85 -3.47 -7.14
N ALA A 118 -4.72 -4.00 -7.58
CA ALA A 118 -3.59 -4.32 -6.72
C ALA A 118 -2.62 -3.15 -6.63
N PRO A 119 -2.36 -2.62 -5.42
CA PRO A 119 -1.28 -1.67 -5.21
C PRO A 119 0.07 -2.38 -5.38
N SER A 120 1.10 -1.63 -5.75
CA SER A 120 2.47 -2.11 -5.70
C SER A 120 3.18 -1.66 -4.42
N ALA A 121 4.17 -2.45 -3.98
CA ALA A 121 5.14 -2.07 -2.96
C ALA A 121 6.56 -2.26 -3.53
N VAL A 122 7.50 -1.41 -3.13
CA VAL A 122 8.86 -1.39 -3.68
C VAL A 122 9.86 -1.42 -2.55
N ASP A 123 10.84 -2.33 -2.59
CA ASP A 123 11.88 -2.41 -1.57
C ASP A 123 13.08 -1.50 -1.87
N GLY A 124 14.04 -1.45 -0.93
CA GLY A 124 15.24 -0.65 -1.06
C GLY A 124 16.20 -1.07 -2.20
N MET A 125 15.97 -2.23 -2.81
CA MET A 125 16.68 -2.73 -3.98
C MET A 125 15.88 -2.54 -5.28
N THR A 126 14.77 -1.82 -5.20
CA THR A 126 13.84 -1.59 -6.32
C THR A 126 13.22 -2.89 -6.87
N ASN A 127 13.10 -3.94 -6.05
CA ASN A 127 12.21 -5.02 -6.38
C ASN A 127 10.78 -4.56 -6.13
N VAL A 128 9.88 -4.84 -7.09
CA VAL A 128 8.47 -4.51 -6.98
C VAL A 128 7.66 -5.77 -6.66
N TYR A 129 6.68 -5.61 -5.79
CA TYR A 129 5.73 -6.63 -5.35
C TYR A 129 4.33 -6.15 -5.68
N VAL A 130 3.57 -6.98 -6.36
CA VAL A 130 2.24 -6.60 -6.88
C VAL A 130 1.31 -7.78 -6.89
N GLY A 131 0.01 -7.51 -6.72
CA GLY A 131 -1.03 -8.51 -6.89
C GLY A 131 -1.40 -8.73 -8.36
N ASP A 132 -1.91 -9.91 -8.62
CA ASP A 132 -2.51 -10.33 -9.88
C ASP A 132 -3.84 -11.06 -9.57
N ASP A 133 -4.48 -11.66 -10.55
CA ASP A 133 -5.82 -12.29 -10.44
C ASP A 133 -5.97 -13.22 -9.22
N SER A 134 -4.95 -14.01 -8.90
CA SER A 134 -4.95 -14.94 -7.75
C SER A 134 -3.54 -15.25 -7.26
N LYS A 135 -2.65 -14.29 -7.34
CA LYS A 135 -1.27 -14.46 -6.88
C LYS A 135 -0.62 -13.12 -6.52
N VAL A 136 0.41 -13.20 -5.70
CA VAL A 136 1.37 -12.13 -5.47
C VAL A 136 2.62 -12.44 -6.29
N ILE A 137 3.15 -11.44 -7.00
CA ILE A 137 4.31 -11.59 -7.88
C ILE A 137 5.37 -10.58 -7.48
N SER A 138 6.63 -10.98 -7.52
CA SER A 138 7.77 -10.08 -7.41
C SER A 138 8.54 -9.99 -8.73
N PHE A 139 8.94 -8.77 -9.08
CA PHE A 139 9.86 -8.50 -10.18
C PHE A 139 11.07 -7.74 -9.66
N ASN A 140 12.23 -7.93 -10.31
CA ASN A 140 13.37 -7.07 -10.06
C ASN A 140 13.23 -5.73 -10.80
N TYR A 141 14.17 -4.82 -10.61
CA TYR A 141 14.20 -3.48 -11.22
C TYR A 141 14.24 -3.49 -12.77
N LEU A 142 14.55 -4.63 -13.40
CA LEU A 142 14.53 -4.83 -14.85
C LEU A 142 13.19 -5.44 -15.35
N GLY A 143 12.27 -5.78 -14.44
CA GLY A 143 11.01 -6.44 -14.77
C GLY A 143 11.12 -7.95 -14.96
N GLN A 144 12.22 -8.58 -14.55
CA GLN A 144 12.33 -10.03 -14.57
C GLN A 144 11.58 -10.60 -13.35
N PRO A 145 10.73 -11.61 -13.53
CA PRO A 145 10.02 -12.24 -12.42
C PRO A 145 11.01 -12.93 -11.48
N ARG A 146 10.83 -12.75 -10.17
CA ARG A 146 11.62 -13.40 -9.13
C ARG A 146 10.89 -14.61 -8.57
N TRP A 147 9.62 -14.43 -8.23
CA TRP A 147 8.75 -15.49 -7.72
C TRP A 147 7.27 -15.08 -7.90
N ALA A 148 6.39 -16.07 -7.78
CA ALA A 148 4.94 -15.87 -7.78
C ALA A 148 4.30 -16.85 -6.78
N THR A 149 3.48 -16.33 -5.86
CA THR A 149 2.81 -17.12 -4.83
C THR A 149 1.30 -17.08 -5.04
N PRO A 150 0.65 -18.25 -5.21
CA PRO A 150 -0.81 -18.31 -5.34
C PRO A 150 -1.50 -17.87 -4.05
N VAL A 151 -2.61 -17.12 -4.20
CA VAL A 151 -3.50 -16.69 -3.11
C VAL A 151 -4.95 -16.82 -3.55
N ALA A 152 -5.90 -16.86 -2.62
CA ALA A 152 -7.31 -16.84 -2.95
C ALA A 152 -7.80 -15.40 -3.13
N GLY A 153 -8.27 -15.09 -4.33
CA GLY A 153 -8.73 -13.75 -4.68
C GLY A 153 -7.61 -12.81 -5.13
N THR A 154 -7.95 -11.56 -5.38
CA THR A 154 -7.02 -10.52 -5.82
C THR A 154 -6.41 -9.82 -4.62
N PRO A 155 -5.07 -9.71 -4.51
CA PRO A 155 -4.43 -8.91 -3.48
C PRO A 155 -4.80 -7.42 -3.62
N VAL A 156 -5.50 -6.88 -2.63
CA VAL A 156 -5.86 -5.44 -2.57
C VAL A 156 -4.96 -4.66 -1.61
N SER A 157 -4.13 -5.36 -0.85
CA SER A 157 -3.13 -4.76 0.04
C SER A 157 -1.84 -5.55 -0.01
N VAL A 158 -0.73 -4.85 -0.22
CA VAL A 158 0.64 -5.38 -0.14
C VAL A 158 1.48 -4.37 0.64
N GLN A 159 2.01 -4.78 1.80
CA GLN A 159 2.77 -3.93 2.72
C GLN A 159 4.01 -4.66 3.23
N PHE A 160 5.01 -3.93 3.71
CA PHE A 160 6.16 -4.51 4.38
C PHE A 160 5.91 -4.62 5.89
N THR A 161 6.28 -5.75 6.47
CA THR A 161 6.31 -5.94 7.92
C THR A 161 7.58 -5.34 8.52
N GLY A 162 7.62 -5.18 9.85
CA GLY A 162 8.79 -4.64 10.55
C GLY A 162 10.05 -5.50 10.42
N ASP A 163 9.90 -6.79 10.19
CA ASP A 163 10.99 -7.75 9.95
C ASP A 163 11.27 -7.98 8.44
N GLY A 164 10.75 -7.10 7.58
CA GLY A 164 11.06 -7.06 6.15
C GLY A 164 10.38 -8.12 5.30
N LYS A 165 9.31 -8.76 5.78
CA LYS A 165 8.45 -9.65 5.00
C LYS A 165 7.34 -8.88 4.31
N LEU A 166 6.51 -9.56 3.54
CA LEU A 166 5.36 -8.98 2.87
C LEU A 166 4.07 -9.43 3.54
N LEU A 167 3.30 -8.49 4.05
CA LEU A 167 1.93 -8.70 4.46
C LEU A 167 1.03 -8.48 3.24
N THR A 168 0.22 -9.47 2.90
CA THR A 168 -0.74 -9.37 1.80
C THR A 168 -2.14 -9.69 2.28
N VAL A 169 -3.11 -8.92 1.79
CA VAL A 169 -4.53 -9.14 2.07
C VAL A 169 -5.28 -9.12 0.74
N THR A 170 -6.11 -10.14 0.50
CA THR A 170 -6.94 -10.23 -0.71
C THR A 170 -8.34 -9.66 -0.49
N GLN A 171 -9.05 -9.33 -1.58
CA GLN A 171 -10.44 -8.87 -1.48
C GLN A 171 -11.36 -9.93 -0.85
N SER A 172 -10.99 -11.22 -0.89
CA SER A 172 -11.74 -12.32 -0.25
C SER A 172 -11.42 -12.48 1.23
N GLY A 173 -10.51 -11.68 1.79
CA GLY A 173 -10.15 -11.73 3.21
C GLY A 173 -9.07 -12.76 3.56
N GLN A 174 -8.34 -13.28 2.58
CA GLN A 174 -7.14 -14.06 2.86
C GLN A 174 -5.98 -13.15 3.28
N VAL A 175 -5.30 -13.52 4.36
CA VAL A 175 -4.11 -12.83 4.87
C VAL A 175 -2.93 -13.80 4.84
N ASP A 176 -1.86 -13.40 4.17
CA ASP A 176 -0.59 -14.11 4.15
C ASP A 176 0.57 -13.19 4.55
N VAL A 177 1.58 -13.77 5.18
CA VAL A 177 2.89 -13.16 5.36
C VAL A 177 3.90 -13.96 4.55
N LEU A 178 4.51 -13.32 3.57
CA LEU A 178 5.37 -13.97 2.59
C LEU A 178 6.83 -13.54 2.75
N SER A 179 7.74 -14.47 2.49
CA SER A 179 9.16 -14.15 2.33
C SER A 179 9.34 -13.19 1.14
N ARG A 180 9.96 -12.06 1.35
CA ARG A 180 10.28 -11.11 0.29
C ARG A 180 11.24 -11.69 -0.76
N GLN A 181 12.09 -12.64 -0.37
CA GLN A 181 13.09 -13.23 -1.25
C GLN A 181 12.53 -14.37 -2.11
N THR A 182 11.71 -15.25 -1.52
CA THR A 182 11.27 -16.49 -2.16
C THR A 182 9.78 -16.55 -2.46
N GLY A 183 8.97 -15.71 -1.80
CA GLY A 183 7.52 -15.77 -1.87
C GLY A 183 6.90 -16.86 -0.99
N ASP A 184 7.69 -17.59 -0.22
CA ASP A 184 7.17 -18.63 0.67
C ASP A 184 6.33 -18.05 1.79
N ARG A 185 5.29 -18.79 2.22
CA ARG A 185 4.49 -18.43 3.39
C ARG A 185 5.29 -18.60 4.66
N MET A 186 5.42 -17.54 5.43
CA MET A 186 6.20 -17.53 6.68
C MET A 186 5.35 -17.91 7.90
N VAL A 187 4.03 -17.86 7.76
CA VAL A 187 3.06 -18.22 8.80
C VAL A 187 1.87 -18.93 8.15
N PRO A 188 1.04 -19.66 8.91
CA PRO A 188 -0.22 -20.17 8.41
C PRO A 188 -1.11 -19.07 7.87
N THR A 189 -1.72 -19.30 6.71
CA THR A 189 -2.70 -18.40 6.10
C THR A 189 -3.89 -18.19 7.03
N VAL A 190 -4.36 -16.95 7.14
CA VAL A 190 -5.58 -16.60 7.89
C VAL A 190 -6.71 -16.24 6.94
N GLN A 191 -7.90 -16.80 7.18
CA GLN A 191 -9.12 -16.50 6.43
C GLN A 191 -10.06 -15.67 7.31
N LEU A 192 -10.23 -14.38 6.99
CA LEU A 192 -11.05 -13.47 7.82
C LEU A 192 -12.56 -13.76 7.77
N LEU A 193 -13.01 -14.44 6.72
CA LEU A 193 -14.40 -14.90 6.56
C LEU A 193 -14.60 -16.34 7.02
N GLY A 194 -13.58 -17.01 7.52
CA GLY A 194 -13.56 -18.44 7.83
C GLY A 194 -13.30 -19.30 6.60
N GLU A 195 -12.99 -20.58 6.84
CA GLU A 195 -12.79 -21.55 5.76
C GLU A 195 -14.14 -21.81 5.07
N PRO A 196 -14.18 -21.82 3.72
CA PRO A 196 -15.41 -22.12 3.01
C PRO A 196 -15.79 -23.59 3.22
N ASP A 197 -16.97 -23.84 3.75
CA ASP A 197 -17.53 -25.19 3.81
C ASP A 197 -18.21 -25.52 2.48
N PHE A 198 -17.45 -26.10 1.56
CA PHE A 198 -17.95 -26.50 0.26
C PHE A 198 -18.99 -27.65 0.32
N LEU A 199 -19.03 -28.40 1.44
CA LEU A 199 -19.99 -29.47 1.63
C LEU A 199 -21.34 -28.97 2.16
N ALA A 200 -21.33 -27.98 3.06
CA ALA A 200 -22.54 -27.37 3.60
C ALA A 200 -23.20 -26.42 2.59
N HIS A 201 -22.42 -25.84 1.68
CA HIS A 201 -22.89 -24.84 0.72
C HIS A 201 -22.39 -25.19 -0.68
N ALA A 202 -23.00 -26.23 -1.28
CA ALA A 202 -22.77 -26.59 -2.67
C ALA A 202 -23.17 -25.45 -3.61
N GLY A 203 -22.23 -24.57 -3.97
CA GLY A 203 -22.46 -23.36 -4.76
C GLY A 203 -21.75 -22.12 -4.19
N LEU A 204 -21.20 -22.17 -2.98
CA LEU A 204 -20.20 -21.20 -2.53
C LEU A 204 -18.88 -21.49 -3.25
N SER A 205 -18.67 -20.80 -4.35
CA SER A 205 -17.31 -20.63 -4.86
C SER A 205 -16.67 -19.46 -4.09
N TRP A 206 -15.40 -19.59 -3.77
CA TRP A 206 -14.57 -18.41 -3.48
C TRP A 206 -14.76 -17.41 -4.62
N PRO A 207 -14.74 -16.10 -4.34
CA PRO A 207 -14.84 -15.13 -5.41
C PRO A 207 -13.81 -15.52 -6.47
N ALA A 208 -14.28 -15.78 -7.69
CA ALA A 208 -13.38 -15.97 -8.81
C ALA A 208 -12.50 -14.72 -8.93
N ALA A 209 -11.30 -14.88 -9.46
CA ALA A 209 -10.41 -13.75 -9.71
C ALA A 209 -11.19 -12.60 -10.40
N GLY A 210 -11.13 -11.42 -9.79
CA GLY A 210 -11.87 -10.24 -10.26
C GLY A 210 -13.34 -10.14 -9.82
N GLN A 211 -13.93 -11.16 -9.20
CA GLN A 211 -15.32 -11.07 -8.71
C GLN A 211 -15.42 -10.07 -7.55
N GLY A 212 -16.36 -9.13 -7.64
CA GLY A 212 -16.58 -8.11 -6.62
C GLY A 212 -15.59 -6.92 -6.65
N LEU A 213 -14.62 -6.90 -7.55
CA LEU A 213 -13.63 -5.81 -7.61
C LEU A 213 -14.24 -4.44 -7.97
N ASP A 214 -15.30 -4.40 -8.76
CA ASP A 214 -15.99 -3.14 -9.06
C ASP A 214 -16.62 -2.56 -7.78
N ASP A 215 -17.07 -3.40 -6.87
CA ASP A 215 -17.60 -3.01 -5.57
C ASP A 215 -16.48 -2.57 -4.58
N CYS A 216 -15.24 -3.06 -4.78
CA CYS A 216 -14.09 -2.61 -4.00
C CYS A 216 -13.83 -1.11 -4.16
N ALA A 217 -14.02 -0.56 -5.36
CA ALA A 217 -13.81 0.86 -5.62
C ALA A 217 -14.74 1.76 -4.80
N THR A 218 -15.89 1.24 -4.40
CA THR A 218 -16.89 1.94 -3.58
C THR A 218 -16.93 1.46 -2.13
N GLY A 219 -16.17 0.41 -1.79
CA GLY A 219 -16.21 -0.22 -0.47
C GLY A 219 -17.54 -0.91 -0.18
N GLY A 220 -18.19 -1.44 -1.22
CA GLY A 220 -19.49 -2.07 -1.15
C GLY A 220 -19.45 -3.52 -0.63
N PRO A 221 -20.63 -4.14 -0.41
CA PRO A 221 -20.73 -5.41 0.29
C PRO A 221 -20.28 -6.65 -0.48
N GLN A 222 -20.09 -6.55 -1.81
CA GLN A 222 -19.57 -7.65 -2.61
C GLN A 222 -18.03 -7.72 -2.61
N CYS A 223 -17.35 -6.71 -2.04
CA CYS A 223 -15.93 -6.71 -1.79
C CYS A 223 -15.66 -6.79 -0.30
N PRO A 224 -15.44 -7.98 0.27
CA PRO A 224 -15.19 -8.12 1.70
C PRO A 224 -14.05 -7.26 2.23
N VAL A 225 -12.93 -7.19 1.50
CA VAL A 225 -11.82 -6.29 1.83
C VAL A 225 -11.54 -5.40 0.63
N ALA A 226 -11.78 -4.10 0.78
CA ALA A 226 -11.71 -3.14 -0.32
C ALA A 226 -10.43 -2.28 -0.33
N ASN A 227 -9.76 -2.13 0.82
CA ASN A 227 -8.81 -1.06 1.05
C ASN A 227 -7.41 -1.58 1.42
N ILE A 228 -6.41 -0.73 1.24
CA ILE A 228 -5.04 -1.01 1.63
C ILE A 228 -4.94 -0.96 3.16
N SER A 229 -4.48 -2.07 3.73
CA SER A 229 -4.34 -2.23 5.19
C SER A 229 -3.09 -1.50 5.69
N PRO A 230 -3.21 -0.54 6.59
CA PRO A 230 -2.04 0.03 7.24
C PRO A 230 -1.46 -0.93 8.27
N ILE A 231 -0.15 -0.89 8.45
CA ILE A 231 0.58 -1.66 9.44
C ILE A 231 1.49 -0.73 10.27
N ASP A 232 1.40 -0.87 11.58
CA ASP A 232 2.44 -0.39 12.49
C ASP A 232 3.57 -1.43 12.51
N THR A 233 4.66 -1.12 11.84
CA THR A 233 5.80 -2.03 11.69
C THR A 233 6.53 -2.30 13.00
N ALA A 234 6.38 -1.45 14.00
CA ALA A 234 7.00 -1.63 15.31
C ALA A 234 6.28 -2.69 16.16
N SER A 235 4.96 -2.65 16.19
CA SER A 235 4.13 -3.60 16.97
C SER A 235 3.67 -4.81 16.16
N GLY A 236 3.74 -4.76 14.83
CA GLY A 236 3.18 -5.74 13.92
C GLY A 236 1.65 -5.70 13.80
N ARG A 237 0.98 -4.69 14.38
CA ARG A 237 -0.47 -4.50 14.24
C ARG A 237 -0.82 -3.94 12.87
N PHE A 238 -1.85 -4.49 12.25
CA PHE A 238 -2.42 -3.99 11.00
C PHE A 238 -3.93 -4.03 11.04
N TYR A 239 -4.57 -3.26 10.16
CA TYR A 239 -6.00 -3.01 10.23
C TYR A 239 -6.65 -3.24 8.88
N VAL A 240 -7.74 -4.00 8.88
CA VAL A 240 -8.48 -4.37 7.67
C VAL A 240 -9.90 -3.83 7.79
N THR A 241 -10.38 -3.16 6.74
CA THR A 241 -11.82 -2.88 6.60
C THR A 241 -12.48 -4.13 6.04
N LEU A 242 -13.40 -4.72 6.78
CA LEU A 242 -14.00 -6.02 6.45
C LEU A 242 -15.52 -5.93 6.40
N TRP A 243 -16.11 -6.20 5.24
CA TRP A 243 -17.55 -6.39 5.11
C TRP A 243 -17.89 -7.87 5.06
N GLN A 244 -18.47 -8.39 6.13
CA GLN A 244 -18.97 -9.75 6.13
C GLN A 244 -20.33 -9.83 5.45
N PRO A 245 -20.57 -10.87 4.62
CA PRO A 245 -21.89 -11.11 4.02
C PRO A 245 -23.02 -11.12 5.06
N GLY A 246 -24.12 -10.44 4.74
CA GLY A 246 -25.29 -10.35 5.61
C GLY A 246 -25.20 -9.37 6.79
N ARG A 247 -24.07 -8.66 6.95
CA ARG A 247 -23.95 -7.61 7.97
C ARG A 247 -24.41 -6.26 7.44
N PRO A 248 -25.06 -5.43 8.27
CA PRO A 248 -25.55 -4.11 7.84
C PRO A 248 -24.46 -3.05 7.71
N ALA A 249 -23.29 -3.29 8.30
CA ALA A 249 -22.14 -2.39 8.27
C ALA A 249 -20.84 -3.18 8.12
N ALA A 250 -19.83 -2.55 7.56
CA ALA A 250 -18.49 -3.09 7.56
C ALA A 250 -17.79 -2.82 8.92
N ALA A 251 -16.81 -3.64 9.23
CA ALA A 251 -16.02 -3.54 10.45
C ALA A 251 -14.60 -3.06 10.15
N VAL A 252 -13.97 -2.46 11.13
CA VAL A 252 -12.52 -2.42 11.25
C VAL A 252 -12.08 -3.60 12.08
N VAL A 253 -11.15 -4.39 11.57
CA VAL A 253 -10.57 -5.55 12.26
C VAL A 253 -9.09 -5.28 12.47
N ALA A 254 -8.65 -5.29 13.72
CA ALA A 254 -7.24 -5.24 14.07
C ALA A 254 -6.67 -6.65 14.18
N LEU A 255 -5.58 -6.86 13.48
CA LEU A 255 -4.79 -8.08 13.57
C LEU A 255 -3.35 -7.74 13.97
N ARG A 256 -2.63 -8.73 14.43
CA ARG A 256 -1.21 -8.59 14.79
C ARG A 256 -0.42 -9.74 14.19
N TYR A 257 0.63 -9.40 13.46
CA TYR A 257 1.67 -10.31 13.06
C TYR A 257 2.82 -10.24 14.07
N ALA A 258 3.01 -11.30 14.84
CA ALA A 258 4.11 -11.46 15.78
C ALA A 258 4.33 -12.95 16.09
N ASP A 259 5.52 -13.30 16.52
CA ASP A 259 5.86 -14.65 17.02
C ASP A 259 5.48 -15.78 16.04
N GLY A 260 5.64 -15.53 14.72
CA GLY A 260 5.35 -16.52 13.67
C GLY A 260 3.85 -16.81 13.46
N LYS A 261 2.95 -15.89 13.84
CA LYS A 261 1.50 -16.03 13.64
C LYS A 261 0.82 -14.70 13.38
N VAL A 262 -0.39 -14.78 12.83
CA VAL A 262 -1.31 -13.65 12.69
C VAL A 262 -2.52 -13.92 13.57
N GLU A 263 -2.86 -12.99 14.46
CA GLU A 263 -3.98 -13.13 15.39
C GLU A 263 -4.85 -11.88 15.38
N GLN A 264 -6.18 -12.08 15.42
CA GLN A 264 -7.12 -10.98 15.60
C GLN A 264 -7.05 -10.45 17.04
N GLN A 265 -6.94 -9.13 17.17
CA GLN A 265 -6.90 -8.43 18.46
C GLN A 265 -8.28 -7.91 18.87
N TRP A 266 -8.92 -7.17 17.96
CA TRP A 266 -10.25 -6.64 18.17
C TRP A 266 -11.00 -6.44 16.85
N ARG A 267 -12.30 -6.17 16.95
CA ARG A 267 -13.19 -5.88 15.84
C ARG A 267 -14.22 -4.83 16.24
N ALA A 268 -14.43 -3.83 15.41
CA ALA A 268 -15.42 -2.77 15.61
C ALA A 268 -16.33 -2.63 14.38
N GLU A 269 -17.60 -2.97 14.50
CA GLU A 269 -18.62 -2.86 13.44
C GLU A 269 -19.22 -1.44 13.43
N LEU A 270 -18.65 -0.52 12.66
CA LEU A 270 -19.02 0.89 12.70
C LEU A 270 -19.05 1.60 11.35
N LEU A 271 -18.52 1.00 10.27
CA LEU A 271 -18.42 1.63 8.96
C LEU A 271 -19.75 1.55 8.23
N GLN A 272 -20.58 2.56 8.39
CA GLN A 272 -21.89 2.62 7.79
C GLN A 272 -21.81 2.69 6.27
N ARG A 273 -22.58 1.86 5.58
CA ARG A 273 -22.60 1.74 4.12
C ARG A 273 -21.23 1.37 3.50
N GLY A 274 -20.28 0.84 4.33
CA GLY A 274 -18.94 0.45 3.90
C GLY A 274 -17.91 1.56 3.91
N SER A 275 -16.75 1.29 3.34
CA SER A 275 -15.62 2.23 3.28
C SER A 275 -14.87 2.09 1.96
N ALA A 276 -14.69 3.19 1.26
CA ALA A 276 -13.79 3.31 0.11
C ALA A 276 -12.49 4.03 0.48
N THR A 277 -12.16 4.10 1.77
CA THR A 277 -10.97 4.79 2.29
C THR A 277 -9.99 3.78 2.80
N SER A 278 -8.76 3.83 2.32
CA SER A 278 -7.64 3.12 2.95
C SER A 278 -7.33 3.79 4.28
N PRO A 279 -7.46 3.07 5.41
CA PRO A 279 -7.19 3.67 6.71
C PRO A 279 -5.74 4.12 6.84
N ALA A 280 -5.49 5.11 7.69
CA ALA A 280 -4.16 5.63 7.99
C ALA A 280 -3.89 5.66 9.49
N LEU A 281 -2.64 5.43 9.89
CA LEU A 281 -2.21 5.50 11.29
C LEU A 281 -1.58 6.86 11.61
N SER A 282 -1.82 7.32 12.83
CA SER A 282 -1.05 8.41 13.43
C SER A 282 0.45 8.08 13.48
N ALA A 283 1.28 9.10 13.66
CA ALA A 283 2.73 8.93 13.70
C ALA A 283 3.22 8.02 14.83
N ASP A 284 2.53 8.05 15.96
CA ASP A 284 2.81 7.23 17.14
C ASP A 284 2.12 5.85 17.11
N GLY A 285 1.31 5.57 16.07
CA GLY A 285 0.54 4.34 15.93
C GLY A 285 -0.63 4.22 16.92
N GLY A 286 -0.95 5.25 17.69
CA GLY A 286 -2.00 5.22 18.72
C GLY A 286 -3.42 5.49 18.23
N THR A 287 -3.56 6.04 17.03
CA THR A 287 -4.86 6.36 16.42
C THR A 287 -4.93 5.83 14.98
N LEU A 288 -6.06 5.21 14.66
CA LEU A 288 -6.40 4.81 13.29
C LEU A 288 -7.51 5.72 12.75
N TYR A 289 -7.26 6.34 11.60
CA TYR A 289 -8.24 7.16 10.90
C TYR A 289 -8.84 6.38 9.74
N VAL A 290 -10.16 6.37 9.63
CA VAL A 290 -10.89 5.68 8.57
C VAL A 290 -12.13 6.46 8.18
N GLY A 291 -12.42 6.51 6.89
CA GLY A 291 -13.65 7.11 6.38
C GLY A 291 -14.72 6.07 6.09
N ASP A 292 -15.99 6.46 6.09
CA ASP A 292 -17.08 5.61 5.64
C ASP A 292 -17.97 6.28 4.58
N ASN A 293 -18.83 5.48 3.94
CA ASN A 293 -19.72 5.96 2.88
C ASN A 293 -20.94 6.76 3.41
N SER A 294 -20.96 7.06 4.72
CA SER A 294 -21.91 8.00 5.34
C SER A 294 -21.27 9.36 5.62
N ASN A 295 -20.22 9.70 4.86
CA ASN A 295 -19.50 10.97 4.93
C ASN A 295 -18.82 11.21 6.29
N ARG A 296 -18.40 10.16 6.98
CA ARG A 296 -17.75 10.32 8.27
C ARG A 296 -16.26 9.99 8.17
N LEU A 297 -15.44 10.82 8.79
CA LEU A 297 -14.08 10.50 9.19
C LEU A 297 -14.09 10.09 10.66
N ILE A 298 -13.56 8.93 10.97
CA ILE A 298 -13.64 8.30 12.29
C ILE A 298 -12.22 8.03 12.79
N ALA A 299 -11.93 8.44 14.02
CA ALA A 299 -10.70 8.08 14.71
C ALA A 299 -10.96 6.99 15.74
N LEU A 300 -10.16 5.94 15.69
CA LEU A 300 -10.23 4.80 16.59
C LEU A 300 -8.96 4.68 17.41
N ASP A 301 -9.10 4.32 18.67
CA ASP A 301 -7.98 3.87 19.49
C ASP A 301 -7.46 2.54 18.97
N THR A 302 -6.18 2.45 18.67
CA THR A 302 -5.56 1.25 18.11
C THR A 302 -5.45 0.09 19.10
N ALA A 303 -5.55 0.35 20.40
CA ALA A 303 -5.45 -0.67 21.42
C ALA A 303 -6.71 -1.55 21.52
N ASP A 304 -7.90 -0.96 21.37
CA ASP A 304 -9.17 -1.64 21.64
C ASP A 304 -10.28 -1.38 20.59
N GLY A 305 -10.02 -0.50 19.61
CA GLY A 305 -10.99 -0.14 18.58
C GLY A 305 -12.08 0.83 19.03
N ARG A 306 -11.97 1.41 20.21
CA ARG A 306 -12.90 2.43 20.71
C ARG A 306 -12.83 3.68 19.83
N THR A 307 -13.99 4.23 19.49
CA THR A 307 -14.08 5.50 18.78
C THR A 307 -13.62 6.64 19.70
N LYS A 308 -12.61 7.40 19.27
CA LYS A 308 -12.13 8.60 19.93
C LYS A 308 -13.02 9.80 19.56
N TRP A 309 -13.19 10.00 18.25
CA TRP A 309 -14.06 11.04 17.70
C TRP A 309 -14.59 10.66 16.31
N VAL A 310 -15.61 11.39 15.88
CA VAL A 310 -16.20 11.32 14.54
C VAL A 310 -16.36 12.74 14.00
N HIS A 311 -15.88 12.97 12.78
CA HIS A 311 -16.05 14.23 12.06
C HIS A 311 -16.95 14.00 10.85
N GLN A 312 -18.03 14.81 10.72
CA GLN A 312 -18.93 14.77 9.58
C GLN A 312 -18.36 15.60 8.44
N LEU A 313 -18.09 14.98 7.31
CA LEU A 313 -17.69 15.65 6.08
C LEU A 313 -18.89 16.00 5.22
N GLU A 314 -18.74 16.93 4.29
CA GLU A 314 -19.74 17.27 3.28
C GLU A 314 -19.75 16.28 2.10
N TRP A 315 -18.74 15.40 1.99
CA TRP A 315 -18.55 14.39 0.94
C TRP A 315 -18.19 13.02 1.52
N ALA A 316 -18.33 11.97 0.71
CA ALA A 316 -17.86 10.64 1.08
C ALA A 316 -16.33 10.56 0.93
N PRO A 317 -15.58 10.25 2.00
CA PRO A 317 -14.13 10.10 1.92
C PRO A 317 -13.76 8.86 1.09
N ARG A 318 -12.70 9.00 0.26
CA ARG A 318 -12.23 7.96 -0.65
C ARG A 318 -10.72 8.00 -0.80
N GLY A 319 -10.10 6.83 -1.08
CA GLY A 319 -8.66 6.72 -1.27
C GLY A 319 -7.88 6.87 0.03
N GLY A 320 -6.69 7.49 0.00
CA GLY A 320 -5.85 7.66 1.18
C GLY A 320 -6.22 8.88 2.01
N ILE A 321 -5.84 8.84 3.27
CA ILE A 321 -5.88 9.97 4.20
C ILE A 321 -4.43 10.38 4.44
N SER A 322 -4.09 11.65 4.24
CA SER A 322 -2.75 12.13 4.57
C SER A 322 -2.68 12.55 6.04
N VAL A 323 -1.71 11.99 6.79
CA VAL A 323 -1.54 12.22 8.24
C VAL A 323 -0.08 12.59 8.50
N SER A 324 0.17 13.83 8.86
CA SER A 324 1.52 14.32 9.17
C SER A 324 2.03 13.85 10.53
N GLY A 325 3.33 14.03 10.75
CA GLY A 325 3.97 13.67 12.01
C GLY A 325 3.48 14.48 13.23
N ASP A 326 2.95 15.67 13.00
CA ASP A 326 2.38 16.56 14.03
C ASP A 326 0.86 16.46 14.15
N GLY A 327 0.23 15.46 13.50
CA GLY A 327 -1.19 15.18 13.64
C GLY A 327 -2.11 16.01 12.75
N LEU A 328 -1.60 16.62 11.68
CA LEU A 328 -2.44 17.27 10.67
C LEU A 328 -2.99 16.21 9.71
N ILE A 329 -4.32 16.19 9.55
CA ILE A 329 -5.04 15.19 8.77
C ILE A 329 -5.67 15.89 7.56
N ILE A 330 -5.39 15.38 6.36
CA ILE A 330 -6.03 15.83 5.12
C ILE A 330 -6.81 14.65 4.53
N PRO A 331 -8.14 14.57 4.74
CA PRO A 331 -8.99 13.58 4.12
C PRO A 331 -9.13 13.83 2.62
N SER A 332 -9.39 12.79 1.86
CA SER A 332 -9.62 12.88 0.42
C SER A 332 -10.99 12.35 0.02
N GLY A 333 -11.46 12.79 -1.14
CA GLY A 333 -12.69 12.33 -1.78
C GLY A 333 -12.79 12.94 -3.17
N ASP A 334 -13.57 12.30 -4.04
CA ASP A 334 -13.65 12.71 -5.45
C ASP A 334 -14.44 14.02 -5.64
N ASP A 335 -15.35 14.32 -4.70
CA ASP A 335 -16.21 15.51 -4.70
C ASP A 335 -15.93 16.43 -3.50
N GLY A 336 -14.79 16.23 -2.83
CA GLY A 336 -14.39 17.00 -1.67
C GLY A 336 -13.67 18.29 -2.03
N TYR A 337 -13.31 19.04 -1.03
CA TYR A 337 -12.41 20.20 -1.12
C TYR A 337 -11.20 20.01 -0.19
N LEU A 338 -10.18 20.83 -0.37
CA LEU A 338 -8.97 20.71 0.44
C LEU A 338 -9.25 21.21 1.86
N LEU A 339 -9.14 20.30 2.83
CA LEU A 339 -9.48 20.49 4.25
C LEU A 339 -8.36 19.94 5.11
N ALA A 340 -7.98 20.64 6.16
CA ALA A 340 -7.09 20.11 7.19
C ALA A 340 -7.76 20.09 8.57
N LEU A 341 -7.64 18.95 9.20
CA LEU A 341 -8.11 18.67 10.55
C LEU A 341 -6.91 18.41 11.46
N ARG A 342 -7.08 18.64 12.74
CA ARG A 342 -6.09 18.27 13.78
C ARG A 342 -6.73 17.37 14.82
N ASP A 343 -6.07 16.26 15.07
CA ASP A 343 -6.43 15.35 16.16
C ASP A 343 -5.89 15.89 17.47
N ASN A 344 -6.77 16.20 18.41
CA ASN A 344 -6.44 16.64 19.77
C ASN A 344 -6.70 15.53 20.81
N GLY A 345 -6.65 14.26 20.40
CA GLY A 345 -6.89 13.08 21.24
C GLY A 345 -8.36 12.66 21.24
N ASP A 346 -9.20 13.20 22.09
CA ASP A 346 -10.63 12.87 22.16
C ASP A 346 -11.51 13.83 21.35
N ALA A 347 -10.93 14.76 20.64
CA ALA A 347 -11.62 15.74 19.80
C ALA A 347 -10.83 16.04 18.52
N VAL A 348 -11.51 16.53 17.53
CA VAL A 348 -10.94 16.98 16.27
C VAL A 348 -11.36 18.42 16.02
N GLU A 349 -10.43 19.23 15.49
CA GLU A 349 -10.70 20.59 15.08
C GLU A 349 -10.41 20.81 13.60
N THR A 350 -11.15 21.70 12.94
CA THR A 350 -10.82 22.19 11.62
C THR A 350 -9.74 23.25 11.74
N VAL A 351 -8.55 23.00 11.15
CA VAL A 351 -7.46 23.98 11.15
C VAL A 351 -7.68 25.01 10.06
N TRP A 352 -8.01 24.55 8.85
CA TRP A 352 -8.39 25.37 7.72
C TRP A 352 -9.20 24.58 6.69
N GLU A 353 -9.95 25.26 5.84
CA GLU A 353 -10.68 24.69 4.72
C GLU A 353 -10.58 25.58 3.48
N ARG A 354 -10.50 24.95 2.31
CA ARG A 354 -10.39 25.60 0.99
C ARG A 354 -11.49 25.06 0.08
N LYS A 355 -12.72 25.58 0.29
CA LYS A 355 -13.91 25.21 -0.51
C LYS A 355 -13.81 25.64 -1.97
N ASP A 356 -12.87 26.53 -2.27
CA ASP A 356 -12.53 26.96 -3.62
C ASP A 356 -11.62 25.98 -4.39
N LEU A 357 -11.03 24.98 -3.71
CA LEU A 357 -10.18 23.96 -4.31
C LEU A 357 -10.88 22.59 -4.29
N ALA A 358 -11.59 22.28 -5.36
CA ALA A 358 -12.25 20.99 -5.53
C ALA A 358 -11.20 19.88 -5.70
N LEU A 359 -10.99 19.10 -4.63
CA LEU A 359 -10.01 18.03 -4.58
C LEU A 359 -10.39 16.89 -5.54
N ARG A 360 -9.41 16.26 -6.19
CA ARG A 360 -9.62 15.18 -7.17
C ARG A 360 -8.88 13.90 -6.86
N GLY A 361 -8.42 13.75 -5.62
CA GLY A 361 -7.75 12.55 -5.10
C GLY A 361 -6.89 12.85 -3.87
N PRO A 362 -6.24 11.83 -3.30
CA PRO A 362 -5.41 11.97 -2.11
C PRO A 362 -4.28 12.98 -2.28
N ALA A 363 -4.16 13.87 -1.31
CA ALA A 363 -3.06 14.81 -1.18
C ALA A 363 -1.82 14.15 -0.56
N ALA A 364 -0.65 14.68 -0.84
CA ALA A 364 0.60 14.33 -0.18
C ALA A 364 1.10 15.50 0.67
N GLN A 365 1.59 15.20 1.87
CA GLN A 365 2.31 16.14 2.73
C GLN A 365 3.80 15.81 2.72
N THR A 366 4.64 16.82 2.92
CA THR A 366 6.10 16.68 2.93
C THR A 366 6.68 17.31 4.20
N ALA A 367 7.95 17.05 4.48
CA ALA A 367 8.66 17.81 5.49
C ALA A 367 8.74 19.30 5.08
N GLY A 368 8.69 20.21 6.05
CA GLY A 368 8.77 21.66 5.81
C GLY A 368 7.45 22.31 5.40
N ASP A 369 6.32 21.71 5.80
CA ASP A 369 4.97 22.27 5.67
C ASP A 369 4.50 22.51 4.23
N THR A 370 5.09 21.84 3.23
CA THR A 370 4.60 21.88 1.86
C THR A 370 3.72 20.68 1.59
N GLY A 371 2.55 20.90 0.98
CA GLY A 371 1.65 19.85 0.52
C GLY A 371 1.38 19.97 -0.98
N TYR A 372 0.99 18.84 -1.59
CA TYR A 372 0.62 18.76 -2.99
C TYR A 372 -0.73 18.07 -3.15
N ALA A 373 -1.58 18.62 -3.97
CA ALA A 373 -2.90 18.04 -4.25
C ALA A 373 -3.31 18.31 -5.70
N ALA A 374 -3.97 17.35 -6.33
CA ALA A 374 -4.63 17.59 -7.60
C ALA A 374 -6.01 18.19 -7.34
N ALA A 375 -6.29 19.36 -7.92
CA ALA A 375 -7.56 20.06 -7.80
C ALA A 375 -8.12 20.43 -9.18
N ALA A 376 -9.45 20.50 -9.28
CA ALA A 376 -10.11 21.04 -10.45
C ALA A 376 -10.03 22.58 -10.43
N ILE A 377 -9.44 23.16 -11.47
CA ILE A 377 -9.34 24.61 -11.67
C ILE A 377 -9.73 24.92 -13.12
N GLY A 378 -10.76 25.73 -13.31
CA GLY A 378 -11.35 25.93 -14.63
C GLY A 378 -11.88 24.63 -15.21
N ASP A 379 -11.56 24.34 -16.49
CA ASP A 379 -12.02 23.14 -17.20
C ASP A 379 -11.05 21.95 -17.10
N GLY A 380 -9.98 22.05 -16.29
CA GLY A 380 -8.92 21.05 -16.20
C GLY A 380 -8.51 20.71 -14.77
N LEU A 381 -7.41 19.99 -14.67
CA LEU A 381 -6.76 19.67 -13.40
C LEU A 381 -5.45 20.43 -13.25
N ASN A 382 -5.17 20.85 -12.03
CA ASN A 382 -3.90 21.43 -11.65
C ASN A 382 -3.28 20.65 -10.48
N LEU A 383 -1.97 20.58 -10.45
CA LEU A 383 -1.21 20.29 -9.24
C LEU A 383 -1.11 21.57 -8.44
N VAL A 384 -1.75 21.61 -7.28
CA VAL A 384 -1.68 22.73 -6.35
C VAL A 384 -0.62 22.44 -5.31
N THR A 385 0.38 23.31 -5.21
CA THR A 385 1.33 23.34 -4.10
C THR A 385 0.77 24.27 -3.02
N PHE A 386 0.63 23.78 -1.80
CA PHE A 386 0.02 24.55 -0.71
C PHE A 386 0.86 24.49 0.57
N ASP A 387 0.68 25.50 1.40
CA ASP A 387 1.23 25.53 2.76
C ASP A 387 0.33 24.67 3.67
N ALA A 388 0.86 23.58 4.21
CA ALA A 388 0.07 22.62 4.99
C ALA A 388 -0.46 23.19 6.30
N ARG A 389 0.17 24.23 6.89
CA ARG A 389 -0.28 24.86 8.13
C ARG A 389 -1.43 25.83 7.93
N THR A 390 -1.49 26.48 6.77
CA THR A 390 -2.43 27.57 6.52
C THR A 390 -3.44 27.30 5.40
N GLY A 391 -3.21 26.26 4.58
CA GLY A 391 -3.97 25.98 3.38
C GLY A 391 -3.75 26.97 2.23
N ALA A 392 -2.83 27.93 2.38
CA ALA A 392 -2.54 28.92 1.35
C ALA A 392 -1.92 28.26 0.11
N THR A 393 -2.45 28.59 -1.06
CA THR A 393 -1.84 28.18 -2.32
C THR A 393 -0.49 28.89 -2.49
N ILE A 394 0.56 28.10 -2.72
CA ILE A 394 1.91 28.58 -2.98
C ILE A 394 2.13 28.69 -4.49
N ASP A 395 1.75 27.64 -5.22
CA ASP A 395 1.90 27.53 -6.67
C ASP A 395 0.80 26.65 -7.27
N SER A 396 0.61 26.70 -8.58
CA SER A 396 -0.41 25.91 -9.26
C SER A 396 -0.02 25.63 -10.70
N ASP A 397 0.26 24.36 -11.01
CA ASP A 397 0.72 23.88 -12.31
C ASP A 397 -0.36 23.10 -13.04
N VAL A 398 -0.61 23.46 -14.28
CA VAL A 398 -1.61 22.76 -15.10
C VAL A 398 -1.16 21.33 -15.39
N LEU A 399 -2.07 20.37 -15.29
CA LEU A 399 -1.93 19.02 -15.85
C LEU A 399 -2.51 19.05 -17.28
N PRO A 400 -1.70 19.16 -18.33
CA PRO A 400 -2.20 19.42 -19.68
C PRO A 400 -3.14 18.33 -20.18
N GLY A 401 -4.39 18.71 -20.50
CA GLY A 401 -5.41 17.78 -21.02
C GLY A 401 -6.06 16.87 -19.96
N ALA A 402 -5.57 16.85 -18.73
CA ALA A 402 -6.09 15.99 -17.67
C ALA A 402 -7.49 16.41 -17.23
N LYS A 403 -8.34 15.41 -17.03
CA LYS A 403 -9.73 15.57 -16.55
C LYS A 403 -10.09 14.45 -15.58
N GLY A 404 -11.18 14.68 -14.83
CA GLY A 404 -11.74 13.67 -13.91
C GLY A 404 -11.02 13.64 -12.56
N THR A 405 -10.65 12.46 -12.09
CA THR A 405 -10.03 12.23 -10.78
C THR A 405 -8.66 11.60 -10.93
N VAL A 406 -7.84 11.73 -9.88
CA VAL A 406 -6.51 11.13 -9.80
C VAL A 406 -6.50 10.01 -8.75
N THR A 407 -5.53 9.12 -8.85
CA THR A 407 -5.35 8.02 -7.87
C THR A 407 -4.63 8.48 -6.61
N GLY A 408 -3.93 9.60 -6.68
CA GLY A 408 -3.18 10.24 -5.60
C GLY A 408 -2.02 11.07 -6.12
N THR A 409 -1.39 11.75 -5.20
CA THR A 409 -0.14 12.48 -5.41
C THR A 409 0.97 11.75 -4.67
N SER A 410 2.08 11.45 -5.33
CA SER A 410 3.23 10.74 -4.76
C SER A 410 4.47 11.61 -4.86
N VAL A 411 5.36 11.54 -3.85
CA VAL A 411 6.58 12.38 -3.80
C VAL A 411 7.81 11.48 -3.80
N GLY A 412 8.70 11.70 -4.74
CA GLY A 412 9.95 10.96 -4.89
C GLY A 412 11.03 11.35 -3.89
N SER A 413 12.10 10.56 -3.87
CA SER A 413 13.20 10.73 -2.91
C SER A 413 14.01 12.04 -3.09
N LYS A 414 13.84 12.71 -4.21
CA LYS A 414 14.51 14.00 -4.53
C LYS A 414 13.51 15.16 -4.57
N GLY A 415 12.28 14.95 -4.10
CA GLY A 415 11.22 15.96 -4.13
C GLY A 415 10.45 16.03 -5.45
N GLU A 416 10.67 15.08 -6.37
CA GLU A 416 9.82 14.95 -7.56
C GLU A 416 8.38 14.67 -7.16
N VAL A 417 7.41 15.20 -7.91
CA VAL A 417 5.99 14.98 -7.65
C VAL A 417 5.35 14.25 -8.82
N VAL A 418 4.58 13.21 -8.54
CA VAL A 418 3.86 12.45 -9.55
C VAL A 418 2.38 12.45 -9.28
N VAL A 419 1.60 12.70 -10.33
CA VAL A 419 0.15 12.59 -10.33
C VAL A 419 -0.27 11.62 -11.43
N ALA A 420 -1.13 10.66 -11.12
CA ALA A 420 -1.70 9.75 -12.10
C ALA A 420 -3.21 9.88 -12.14
N THR A 421 -3.77 10.14 -13.33
CA THR A 421 -5.22 10.20 -13.52
C THR A 421 -5.82 8.80 -13.62
N ARG A 422 -7.08 8.64 -13.21
CA ARG A 422 -7.78 7.36 -13.32
C ARG A 422 -8.03 6.92 -14.77
N ILE A 423 -7.96 7.84 -15.73
CA ILE A 423 -8.06 7.53 -17.16
C ILE A 423 -6.75 7.04 -17.78
N GLY A 424 -5.62 7.09 -17.02
CA GLY A 424 -4.37 6.48 -17.44
C GLY A 424 -3.31 7.43 -17.96
N GLU A 425 -3.25 8.65 -17.45
CA GLU A 425 -2.19 9.61 -17.73
C GLU A 425 -1.33 9.83 -16.48
N ILE A 426 -0.02 9.91 -16.66
CA ILE A 426 0.95 10.17 -15.61
C ILE A 426 1.63 11.50 -15.91
N PHE A 427 1.70 12.35 -14.91
CA PHE A 427 2.40 13.64 -14.93
C PHE A 427 3.50 13.61 -13.88
N ALA A 428 4.71 13.93 -14.27
CA ALA A 428 5.85 14.01 -13.37
C ALA A 428 6.44 15.40 -13.37
N PHE A 429 6.60 15.96 -12.20
CA PHE A 429 7.14 17.27 -11.94
C PHE A 429 8.48 17.14 -11.23
N GLU A 430 9.38 18.08 -11.50
CA GLU A 430 10.66 18.19 -10.81
C GLU A 430 10.72 19.50 -10.02
N PRO A 431 11.46 19.53 -8.88
CA PRO A 431 11.71 20.77 -8.14
C PRO A 431 12.40 21.83 -9.00
N GLU A 432 11.94 23.11 -8.88
CA GLU A 432 12.63 24.28 -9.44
C GLU A 432 13.61 24.88 -8.43
#